data_373948dc39c8c9fa0fb66ec07f31d113
#
_entry.id   373948dc39c8c9fa0fb66ec07f31d113
#
_cell.length_a   1.000
_cell.length_b   1.000
_cell.length_c   1.000
_cell.angle_alpha   90.00
_cell.angle_beta   90.00
_cell.angle_gamma   90.00
#
_symmetry.space_group_name_H-M   'P 1'
#
loop_
_entity.id
_entity.type
_entity.pdbx_description
1 polymer ?
#
loop_
_entity_poly.entity_id
_entity_poly.type
_entity_poly.pdbx_seq_one_letter_code
_entity_poly.pdbx_strand_id
1 'polypeptide(L)'
;AVVNLAMAIQDDAKSVAVMRPGILPVGRFDIVIMPEHDRPPSLANVLVTAGSLNTVSIESMKRDFEDLASLYPSLNEEAISGKLKIGVLMGGNSKNYKLTEDMAAFLCGQLKKALDDLDGHLFLTTSRRTPMDVAGALKNCFKNDPRVKLFVVAAKDNPQGTVGGIFYLCDIVIVSGESISMVSEAVASGKHVVVFEPRSRTKDNKVRRYLNFL
;
A
#
# COMPACT_ATOMS: atom_id res chain seq x y z
N ALA A 1 3.46 0.85 24.85
CA ALA A 1 3.27 -0.58 25.17
C ALA A 1 3.47 -0.86 26.67
N VAL A 2 4.62 -0.53 27.26
CA VAL A 2 4.90 -0.84 28.70
C VAL A 2 3.87 -0.19 29.63
N VAL A 3 3.58 1.11 29.44
CA VAL A 3 2.58 1.85 30.24
C VAL A 3 1.19 1.24 30.08
N ASN A 4 0.78 0.96 28.85
CA ASN A 4 -0.54 0.38 28.59
C ASN A 4 -0.70 -1.01 29.22
N LEU A 5 0.36 -1.83 29.22
CA LEU A 5 0.34 -3.12 29.86
C LEU A 5 0.25 -3.01 31.39
N ALA A 6 0.99 -2.05 32.00
CA ALA A 6 0.92 -1.81 33.44
C ALA A 6 -0.49 -1.35 33.87
N MET A 7 -1.12 -0.45 33.09
CA MET A 7 -2.50 -0.02 33.33
C MET A 7 -3.49 -1.20 33.17
N ALA A 8 -3.35 -2.02 32.13
CA ALA A 8 -4.20 -3.18 31.94
C ALA A 8 -4.13 -4.16 33.13
N ILE A 9 -2.95 -4.40 33.67
CA ILE A 9 -2.78 -5.27 34.85
C ILE A 9 -3.42 -4.64 36.10
N GLN A 10 -3.27 -3.33 36.28
CA GLN A 10 -3.87 -2.61 37.42
C GLN A 10 -5.41 -2.59 37.38
N ASP A 11 -5.98 -2.47 36.18
CA ASP A 11 -7.42 -2.35 35.97
C ASP A 11 -8.11 -3.70 35.68
N ASP A 12 -7.40 -4.82 35.82
CA ASP A 12 -7.86 -6.18 35.45
C ASP A 12 -8.40 -6.27 34.00
N ALA A 13 -7.84 -5.44 33.12
CA ALA A 13 -8.22 -5.39 31.72
C ALA A 13 -7.38 -6.35 30.86
N LYS A 14 -7.96 -6.81 29.74
CA LYS A 14 -7.23 -7.64 28.78
C LYS A 14 -6.27 -6.81 27.94
N SER A 15 -5.07 -7.33 27.76
CA SER A 15 -3.99 -6.71 26.99
C SER A 15 -3.88 -7.33 25.60
N VAL A 16 -4.03 -6.52 24.56
CA VAL A 16 -3.84 -6.94 23.16
C VAL A 16 -2.68 -6.15 22.55
N ALA A 17 -1.69 -6.85 22.02
CA ALA A 17 -0.61 -6.24 21.26
C ALA A 17 -0.77 -6.55 19.77
N VAL A 18 -0.64 -5.54 18.92
CA VAL A 18 -0.58 -5.68 17.47
C VAL A 18 0.86 -5.50 17.03
N MET A 19 1.36 -6.45 16.27
CA MET A 19 2.76 -6.63 15.89
C MET A 19 3.64 -7.10 17.07
N ARG A 20 4.89 -7.47 16.76
CA ARG A 20 5.83 -7.96 17.79
C ARG A 20 6.12 -6.87 18.83
N PRO A 21 5.85 -7.12 20.12
CA PRO A 21 6.28 -6.23 21.20
C PRO A 21 7.82 -6.16 21.22
N GLY A 22 8.38 -4.93 21.14
CA GLY A 22 9.81 -4.76 20.96
C GLY A 22 10.66 -5.17 22.17
N ILE A 23 10.23 -4.77 23.36
CA ILE A 23 11.01 -4.92 24.61
C ILE A 23 10.42 -5.99 25.52
N LEU A 24 9.10 -6.16 25.50
CA LEU A 24 8.39 -7.06 26.40
C LEU A 24 8.25 -8.47 25.79
N PRO A 25 8.41 -9.53 26.60
CA PRO A 25 8.10 -10.88 26.14
C PRO A 25 6.64 -11.03 25.67
N VAL A 26 6.44 -11.73 24.57
CA VAL A 26 5.12 -11.99 23.97
C VAL A 26 4.16 -12.64 24.98
N GLY A 27 4.63 -13.53 25.84
CA GLY A 27 3.84 -14.22 26.86
C GLY A 27 3.28 -13.34 27.97
N ARG A 28 3.62 -12.03 28.01
CA ARG A 28 3.04 -11.10 29.00
C ARG A 28 1.72 -10.48 28.57
N PHE A 29 1.31 -10.67 27.33
CA PHE A 29 0.07 -10.16 26.78
C PHE A 29 -0.98 -11.27 26.76
N ASP A 30 -2.25 -10.93 26.93
CA ASP A 30 -3.33 -11.88 26.76
C ASP A 30 -3.45 -12.36 25.32
N ILE A 31 -3.30 -11.45 24.35
CA ILE A 31 -3.29 -11.76 22.92
C ILE A 31 -2.20 -10.91 22.22
N VAL A 32 -1.47 -11.55 21.31
CA VAL A 32 -0.57 -10.85 20.39
C VAL A 32 -0.92 -11.23 18.97
N ILE A 33 -1.22 -10.25 18.14
CA ILE A 33 -1.53 -10.44 16.71
C ILE A 33 -0.27 -10.13 15.90
N MET A 34 0.26 -11.14 15.20
CA MET A 34 1.49 -11.01 14.44
C MET A 34 1.35 -11.56 13.03
N PRO A 35 1.87 -10.86 12.01
CA PRO A 35 1.89 -11.39 10.66
C PRO A 35 2.96 -12.49 10.50
N GLU A 36 2.67 -13.46 9.61
CA GLU A 36 3.52 -14.63 9.34
C GLU A 36 4.97 -14.24 8.96
N HIS A 37 5.13 -13.17 8.17
CA HIS A 37 6.46 -12.72 7.74
C HIS A 37 7.37 -12.20 8.87
N ASP A 38 6.81 -11.94 10.06
CA ASP A 38 7.58 -11.56 11.25
C ASP A 38 8.01 -12.80 12.08
N ARG A 39 7.75 -14.03 11.58
CA ARG A 39 8.10 -15.30 12.23
C ARG A 39 7.58 -15.36 13.67
N PRO A 40 6.25 -15.36 13.85
CA PRO A 40 5.65 -15.42 15.18
C PRO A 40 6.06 -16.70 15.92
N PRO A 41 6.27 -16.64 17.24
CA PRO A 41 6.48 -17.84 18.02
C PRO A 41 5.17 -18.64 18.11
N SER A 42 5.31 -19.98 18.19
CA SER A 42 4.16 -20.87 18.42
C SER A 42 3.76 -20.83 19.89
N LEU A 43 2.89 -19.90 20.26
CA LEU A 43 2.36 -19.72 21.61
C LEU A 43 0.83 -19.60 21.55
N ALA A 44 0.14 -20.08 22.58
CA ALA A 44 -1.32 -20.10 22.62
C ALA A 44 -1.98 -18.71 22.56
N ASN A 45 -1.26 -17.68 22.97
CA ASN A 45 -1.72 -16.30 22.96
C ASN A 45 -1.32 -15.51 21.67
N VAL A 46 -0.76 -16.20 20.66
CA VAL A 46 -0.35 -15.56 19.41
C VAL A 46 -1.31 -15.92 18.28
N LEU A 47 -1.96 -14.91 17.74
CA LEU A 47 -2.76 -14.99 16.52
C LEU A 47 -1.91 -14.59 15.32
N VAL A 48 -1.80 -15.49 14.35
CA VAL A 48 -1.01 -15.26 13.14
C VAL A 48 -1.91 -14.75 12.02
N THR A 49 -1.51 -13.67 11.37
CA THR A 49 -2.18 -13.11 10.19
C THR A 49 -1.32 -13.29 8.93
N ALA A 50 -1.95 -13.41 7.77
CA ALA A 50 -1.27 -13.53 6.49
C ALA A 50 -0.42 -12.27 6.21
N GLY A 51 -1.01 -11.08 6.33
CA GLY A 51 -0.35 -9.79 6.12
C GLY A 51 -0.51 -8.83 7.30
N SER A 52 -0.14 -7.61 7.09
CA SER A 52 -0.36 -6.54 8.06
C SER A 52 -1.86 -6.27 8.23
N LEU A 53 -2.29 -6.09 9.47
CA LEU A 53 -3.66 -5.63 9.75
C LEU A 53 -3.89 -4.27 9.10
N ASN A 54 -5.06 -4.11 8.53
CA ASN A 54 -5.50 -2.86 7.89
C ASN A 54 -7.01 -2.67 8.10
N THR A 55 -7.53 -1.53 7.71
CA THR A 55 -8.96 -1.15 7.83
C THR A 55 -9.65 -1.07 6.48
N VAL A 56 -9.07 -1.67 5.44
CA VAL A 56 -9.65 -1.68 4.09
C VAL A 56 -10.93 -2.50 4.10
N SER A 57 -12.04 -1.86 3.71
CA SER A 57 -13.35 -2.47 3.51
C SER A 57 -14.04 -1.78 2.35
N ILE A 58 -15.09 -2.38 1.80
CA ILE A 58 -15.87 -1.77 0.71
C ILE A 58 -16.40 -0.41 1.14
N GLU A 59 -16.90 -0.29 2.36
CA GLU A 59 -17.44 0.96 2.91
C GLU A 59 -16.37 2.03 3.10
N SER A 60 -15.17 1.64 3.59
CA SER A 60 -14.08 2.60 3.76
C SER A 60 -13.56 3.09 2.41
N MET A 61 -13.39 2.18 1.43
CA MET A 61 -12.95 2.53 0.08
C MET A 61 -13.95 3.44 -0.64
N LYS A 62 -15.25 3.17 -0.49
CA LYS A 62 -16.31 4.00 -1.08
C LYS A 62 -16.28 5.41 -0.52
N ARG A 63 -16.24 5.57 0.80
CA ARG A 63 -16.12 6.87 1.46
C ARG A 63 -14.87 7.62 1.00
N ASP A 64 -13.73 6.95 0.96
CA ASP A 64 -12.46 7.51 0.51
C ASP A 64 -12.55 7.97 -0.95
N PHE A 65 -13.29 7.26 -1.80
CA PHE A 65 -13.54 7.68 -3.17
C PHE A 65 -14.44 8.92 -3.24
N GLU A 66 -15.50 8.98 -2.47
CA GLU A 66 -16.40 10.14 -2.41
C GLU A 66 -15.64 11.41 -2.00
N ASP A 67 -14.78 11.30 -0.98
CA ASP A 67 -13.90 12.40 -0.56
C ASP A 67 -12.95 12.82 -1.70
N LEU A 68 -12.31 11.86 -2.35
CA LEU A 68 -11.37 12.12 -3.43
C LEU A 68 -12.05 12.73 -4.67
N ALA A 69 -13.20 12.23 -5.06
CA ALA A 69 -13.96 12.71 -6.21
C ALA A 69 -14.45 14.16 -6.03
N SER A 70 -14.71 14.56 -4.77
CA SER A 70 -15.06 15.95 -4.47
C SER A 70 -13.92 16.94 -4.77
N LEU A 71 -12.66 16.48 -4.67
CA LEU A 71 -11.46 17.27 -4.94
C LEU A 71 -11.01 17.21 -6.40
N TYR A 72 -11.33 16.12 -7.09
CA TYR A 72 -10.89 15.87 -8.46
C TYR A 72 -12.08 15.58 -9.39
N PRO A 73 -12.68 16.60 -10.01
CA PRO A 73 -13.80 16.42 -10.93
C PRO A 73 -13.50 15.50 -12.13
N SER A 74 -12.22 15.28 -12.45
CA SER A 74 -11.78 14.32 -13.47
C SER A 74 -12.09 12.85 -13.13
N LEU A 75 -12.52 12.58 -11.90
CA LEU A 75 -12.89 11.25 -11.41
C LEU A 75 -14.39 10.98 -11.52
N ASN A 76 -15.16 11.85 -12.16
CA ASN A 76 -16.59 11.62 -12.39
C ASN A 76 -16.80 10.39 -13.31
N GLU A 77 -17.92 9.71 -13.14
CA GLU A 77 -18.22 8.46 -13.85
C GLU A 77 -18.16 8.59 -15.37
N GLU A 78 -18.63 9.71 -15.94
CA GLU A 78 -18.59 9.95 -17.39
C GLU A 78 -17.15 9.97 -17.94
N ALA A 79 -16.24 10.61 -17.20
CA ALA A 79 -14.85 10.79 -17.64
C ALA A 79 -14.03 9.49 -17.58
N ILE A 80 -14.47 8.49 -16.80
CA ILE A 80 -13.71 7.26 -16.55
C ILE A 80 -14.45 5.98 -16.93
N SER A 81 -15.69 6.10 -17.46
CA SER A 81 -16.51 4.94 -17.79
C SER A 81 -16.00 4.19 -19.04
N GLY A 82 -16.32 2.91 -19.12
CA GLY A 82 -16.10 2.08 -20.31
C GLY A 82 -14.64 1.66 -20.58
N LYS A 83 -13.68 2.10 -19.74
CA LYS A 83 -12.26 1.77 -19.90
C LYS A 83 -11.71 1.05 -18.66
N LEU A 84 -10.68 0.22 -18.89
CA LEU A 84 -9.96 -0.44 -17.80
C LEU A 84 -9.28 0.62 -16.90
N LYS A 85 -9.42 0.48 -15.60
CA LYS A 85 -8.86 1.42 -14.62
C LYS A 85 -7.68 0.76 -13.91
N ILE A 86 -6.50 1.35 -14.08
CA ILE A 86 -5.23 0.86 -13.52
C ILE A 86 -4.78 1.81 -12.41
N GLY A 87 -4.78 1.32 -11.18
CA GLY A 87 -4.22 2.03 -10.03
C GLY A 87 -2.74 1.72 -9.87
N VAL A 88 -1.92 2.72 -9.56
CA VAL A 88 -0.49 2.54 -9.27
C VAL A 88 -0.15 3.19 -7.94
N LEU A 89 0.34 2.38 -7.01
CA LEU A 89 0.83 2.82 -5.71
C LEU A 89 2.36 2.66 -5.67
N MET A 90 3.07 3.78 -5.80
CA MET A 90 4.52 3.81 -5.70
C MET A 90 4.94 4.08 -4.25
N GLY A 91 5.56 3.13 -3.63
CA GLY A 91 6.10 3.27 -2.28
C GLY A 91 7.36 4.12 -2.22
N GLY A 92 8.25 3.83 -1.28
CA GLY A 92 9.41 4.67 -1.07
C GLY A 92 10.65 3.92 -0.58
N ASN A 93 11.72 4.67 -0.40
CA ASN A 93 12.95 4.10 0.13
C ASN A 93 12.76 3.48 1.51
N SER A 94 13.40 2.34 1.70
CA SER A 94 13.45 1.64 2.99
C SER A 94 14.87 1.17 3.29
N LYS A 95 15.10 0.55 4.46
CA LYS A 95 16.40 -0.03 4.81
C LYS A 95 16.90 -1.02 3.75
N ASN A 96 16.02 -1.80 3.17
CA ASN A 96 16.35 -2.91 2.27
C ASN A 96 16.13 -2.59 0.79
N TYR A 97 15.42 -1.52 0.45
CA TYR A 97 15.04 -1.18 -0.90
C TYR A 97 15.38 0.28 -1.23
N LYS A 98 15.80 0.51 -2.45
CA LYS A 98 16.02 1.83 -2.99
C LYS A 98 15.28 1.97 -4.32
N LEU A 99 14.41 2.95 -4.41
CA LEU A 99 13.80 3.36 -5.67
C LEU A 99 14.74 4.30 -6.42
N THR A 100 14.80 4.15 -7.73
CA THR A 100 15.66 4.95 -8.62
C THR A 100 14.87 5.47 -9.81
N GLU A 101 15.38 6.52 -10.47
CA GLU A 101 14.79 7.05 -11.69
C GLU A 101 14.74 6.00 -12.82
N ASP A 102 15.76 5.13 -12.93
CA ASP A 102 15.76 4.04 -13.92
C ASP A 102 14.59 3.08 -13.72
N MET A 103 14.27 2.77 -12.46
CA MET A 103 13.12 1.94 -12.13
C MET A 103 11.81 2.64 -12.46
N ALA A 104 11.72 3.94 -12.19
CA ALA A 104 10.56 4.74 -12.58
C ALA A 104 10.41 4.78 -14.12
N ALA A 105 11.50 4.98 -14.85
CA ALA A 105 11.50 4.97 -16.32
C ALA A 105 11.07 3.62 -16.88
N PHE A 106 11.59 2.52 -16.33
CA PHE A 106 11.16 1.17 -16.71
C PHE A 106 9.66 0.95 -16.47
N LEU A 107 9.17 1.29 -15.26
CA LEU A 107 7.74 1.20 -14.94
C LEU A 107 6.89 2.04 -15.87
N CYS A 108 7.32 3.26 -16.18
CA CYS A 108 6.66 4.13 -17.14
C CYS A 108 6.50 3.49 -18.51
N GLY A 109 7.57 2.86 -19.02
CA GLY A 109 7.52 2.16 -20.31
C GLY A 109 6.49 1.02 -20.29
N GLN A 110 6.46 0.21 -19.22
CA GLN A 110 5.49 -0.87 -19.09
C GLN A 110 4.05 -0.34 -18.96
N LEU A 111 3.85 0.71 -18.17
CA LEU A 111 2.51 1.31 -17.99
C LEU A 111 1.99 1.94 -19.29
N LYS A 112 2.82 2.66 -20.04
CA LYS A 112 2.42 3.20 -21.36
C LYS A 112 1.99 2.10 -22.30
N LYS A 113 2.80 1.04 -22.40
CA LYS A 113 2.45 -0.12 -23.22
C LYS A 113 1.12 -0.74 -22.77
N ALA A 114 0.92 -0.96 -21.47
CA ALA A 114 -0.32 -1.51 -20.94
C ALA A 114 -1.52 -0.60 -21.25
N LEU A 115 -1.36 0.73 -21.15
CA LEU A 115 -2.41 1.68 -21.49
C LEU A 115 -2.75 1.69 -22.98
N ASP A 116 -1.74 1.48 -23.84
CA ASP A 116 -1.95 1.36 -25.31
C ASP A 116 -2.66 0.05 -25.66
N ASP A 117 -2.22 -1.07 -25.09
CA ASP A 117 -2.74 -2.41 -25.37
C ASP A 117 -4.17 -2.62 -24.82
N LEU A 118 -4.52 -1.99 -23.68
CA LEU A 118 -5.74 -2.24 -22.93
C LEU A 118 -6.76 -1.08 -22.99
N ASP A 119 -6.46 0.00 -23.70
CA ASP A 119 -7.28 1.23 -23.73
C ASP A 119 -7.71 1.68 -22.32
N GLY A 120 -6.75 1.84 -21.43
CA GLY A 120 -7.00 2.05 -20.00
C GLY A 120 -6.85 3.50 -19.53
N HIS A 121 -7.32 3.74 -18.31
CA HIS A 121 -7.07 4.95 -17.54
C HIS A 121 -6.11 4.68 -16.38
N LEU A 122 -5.25 5.65 -16.05
CA LEU A 122 -4.24 5.55 -15.01
C LEU A 122 -4.56 6.46 -13.82
N PHE A 123 -4.46 5.89 -12.62
CA PHE A 123 -4.62 6.57 -11.34
C PHE A 123 -3.36 6.28 -10.50
N LEU A 124 -2.48 7.27 -10.35
CA LEU A 124 -1.19 7.07 -9.72
C LEU A 124 -1.03 7.89 -8.45
N THR A 125 -0.55 7.25 -7.41
CA THR A 125 -0.08 7.93 -6.21
C THR A 125 1.30 7.45 -5.80
N THR A 126 2.06 8.35 -5.17
CA THR A 126 3.35 8.03 -4.55
C THR A 126 3.20 8.00 -3.04
N SER A 127 4.18 7.45 -2.33
CA SER A 127 4.24 7.57 -0.87
C SER A 127 4.99 8.83 -0.45
N ARG A 128 4.81 9.25 0.81
CA ARG A 128 5.61 10.34 1.41
C ARG A 128 7.11 10.05 1.43
N ARG A 129 7.51 8.77 1.33
CA ARG A 129 8.91 8.31 1.31
C ARG A 129 9.46 8.11 -0.11
N THR A 130 8.65 8.34 -1.15
CA THR A 130 9.11 8.28 -2.54
C THR A 130 10.11 9.41 -2.77
N PRO A 131 11.33 9.13 -3.25
CA PRO A 131 12.29 10.17 -3.60
C PRO A 131 11.71 11.14 -4.62
N MET A 132 12.06 12.44 -4.49
CA MET A 132 11.49 13.48 -5.34
C MET A 132 11.95 13.39 -6.80
N ASP A 133 13.14 12.85 -7.05
CA ASP A 133 13.65 12.53 -8.38
C ASP A 133 12.81 11.44 -9.05
N VAL A 134 12.50 10.36 -8.32
CA VAL A 134 11.61 9.28 -8.76
C VAL A 134 10.19 9.80 -9.05
N ALA A 135 9.62 10.58 -8.12
CA ALA A 135 8.30 11.18 -8.31
C ALA A 135 8.28 12.15 -9.50
N GLY A 136 9.36 12.90 -9.69
CA GLY A 136 9.57 13.81 -10.82
C GLY A 136 9.66 13.07 -12.16
N ALA A 137 10.41 11.95 -12.20
CA ALA A 137 10.52 11.10 -13.39
C ALA A 137 9.16 10.54 -13.80
N LEU A 138 8.38 10.01 -12.85
CA LEU A 138 7.02 9.54 -13.08
C LEU A 138 6.11 10.66 -13.61
N LYS A 139 6.15 11.84 -12.98
CA LYS A 139 5.33 12.99 -13.39
C LYS A 139 5.70 13.46 -14.81
N ASN A 140 6.98 13.52 -15.13
CA ASN A 140 7.45 13.92 -16.46
C ASN A 140 7.06 12.91 -17.54
N CYS A 141 7.11 11.61 -17.20
CA CYS A 141 6.73 10.54 -18.10
C CYS A 141 5.27 10.66 -18.56
N PHE A 142 4.37 11.01 -17.65
CA PHE A 142 2.93 11.08 -17.91
C PHE A 142 2.42 12.52 -18.06
N LYS A 143 3.33 13.47 -18.28
CA LYS A 143 2.97 14.88 -18.48
C LYS A 143 2.06 15.01 -19.71
N ASN A 144 0.89 15.62 -19.51
CA ASN A 144 -0.11 15.84 -20.54
C ASN A 144 -0.69 14.55 -21.20
N ASP A 145 -0.53 13.38 -20.60
CA ASP A 145 -1.19 12.15 -21.08
C ASP A 145 -2.66 12.17 -20.64
N PRO A 146 -3.64 12.23 -21.57
CA PRO A 146 -5.05 12.36 -21.24
C PRO A 146 -5.64 11.12 -20.55
N ARG A 147 -4.92 9.99 -20.60
CA ARG A 147 -5.30 8.75 -19.94
C ARG A 147 -5.03 8.78 -18.43
N VAL A 148 -4.19 9.70 -17.96
CA VAL A 148 -3.91 9.88 -16.53
C VAL A 148 -5.00 10.74 -15.92
N LYS A 149 -5.86 10.12 -15.13
CA LYS A 149 -7.01 10.78 -14.47
C LYS A 149 -6.69 11.28 -13.07
N LEU A 150 -5.69 10.66 -12.42
CA LEU A 150 -5.20 11.08 -11.12
C LEU A 150 -3.68 10.90 -11.03
N PHE A 151 -2.98 11.93 -10.54
CA PHE A 151 -1.57 11.84 -10.21
C PHE A 151 -1.28 12.61 -8.91
N VAL A 152 -1.09 11.88 -7.81
CA VAL A 152 -0.83 12.44 -6.49
C VAL A 152 0.63 12.20 -6.08
N VAL A 153 1.34 13.26 -5.73
CA VAL A 153 2.68 13.19 -5.12
C VAL A 153 2.54 13.42 -3.62
N ALA A 154 2.38 12.34 -2.85
CA ALA A 154 2.03 12.40 -1.44
C ALA A 154 3.04 13.15 -0.54
N ALA A 155 4.29 13.35 -1.00
CA ALA A 155 5.26 14.20 -0.32
C ALA A 155 4.97 15.70 -0.46
N LYS A 156 4.16 16.11 -1.46
CA LYS A 156 3.79 17.51 -1.72
C LYS A 156 2.38 17.79 -1.24
N ASP A 157 1.46 16.94 -1.62
CA ASP A 157 0.05 17.02 -1.28
C ASP A 157 -0.48 15.59 -1.19
N ASN A 158 -1.17 15.27 -0.11
CA ASN A 158 -1.68 13.93 0.14
C ASN A 158 -3.15 14.02 0.59
N PRO A 159 -4.07 14.23 -0.35
CA PRO A 159 -5.48 14.28 -0.05
C PRO A 159 -5.94 13.03 0.69
N GLN A 160 -6.80 13.24 1.68
CA GLN A 160 -7.41 12.12 2.40
C GLN A 160 -8.18 11.24 1.40
N GLY A 161 -8.20 9.93 1.64
CA GLY A 161 -8.90 8.99 0.77
C GLY A 161 -8.19 8.62 -0.53
N THR A 162 -6.99 9.16 -0.83
CA THR A 162 -6.31 8.88 -2.11
C THR A 162 -6.12 7.38 -2.37
N VAL A 163 -5.60 6.63 -1.41
CA VAL A 163 -5.32 5.19 -1.58
C VAL A 163 -6.61 4.38 -1.65
N GLY A 164 -7.54 4.60 -0.70
CA GLY A 164 -8.83 3.90 -0.68
C GLY A 164 -9.70 4.25 -1.89
N GLY A 165 -9.67 5.50 -2.36
CA GLY A 165 -10.35 5.92 -3.58
C GLY A 165 -9.79 5.24 -4.83
N ILE A 166 -8.46 5.08 -4.94
CA ILE A 166 -7.83 4.29 -6.01
C ILE A 166 -8.28 2.82 -5.92
N PHE A 167 -8.30 2.23 -4.73
CA PHE A 167 -8.79 0.87 -4.55
C PHE A 167 -10.26 0.72 -4.96
N TYR A 168 -11.10 1.70 -4.64
CA TYR A 168 -12.50 1.66 -5.04
C TYR A 168 -12.68 1.70 -6.55
N LEU A 169 -12.00 2.63 -7.21
CA LEU A 169 -12.14 2.90 -8.65
C LEU A 169 -11.55 1.81 -9.53
N CYS A 170 -10.35 1.32 -9.19
CA CYS A 170 -9.53 0.57 -10.13
C CYS A 170 -9.93 -0.91 -10.23
N ASP A 171 -9.75 -1.47 -11.40
CA ASP A 171 -9.94 -2.90 -11.69
C ASP A 171 -8.66 -3.67 -11.35
N ILE A 172 -7.50 -3.07 -11.69
CA ILE A 172 -6.15 -3.60 -11.42
C ILE A 172 -5.39 -2.60 -10.56
N VAL A 173 -4.69 -3.09 -9.56
CA VAL A 173 -3.82 -2.29 -8.70
C VAL A 173 -2.39 -2.79 -8.80
N ILE A 174 -1.50 -1.93 -9.27
CA ILE A 174 -0.05 -2.17 -9.32
C ILE A 174 0.57 -1.51 -8.10
N VAL A 175 1.23 -2.29 -7.26
CA VAL A 175 1.82 -1.81 -6.01
C VAL A 175 3.29 -2.17 -5.92
N SER A 176 4.13 -1.24 -5.47
CA SER A 176 5.55 -1.53 -5.25
C SER A 176 5.74 -2.38 -3.98
N GLY A 177 6.48 -3.47 -4.12
CA GLY A 177 6.56 -4.56 -3.16
C GLY A 177 7.43 -4.29 -1.92
N GLU A 178 8.07 -3.12 -1.77
CA GLU A 178 8.91 -2.84 -0.60
C GLU A 178 8.11 -2.51 0.67
N SER A 179 6.82 -2.26 0.54
CA SER A 179 5.91 -1.92 1.65
C SER A 179 4.89 -3.01 1.89
N ILE A 180 5.12 -3.84 2.91
CA ILE A 180 4.19 -4.91 3.28
C ILE A 180 2.79 -4.35 3.57
N SER A 181 2.68 -3.20 4.24
CA SER A 181 1.38 -2.58 4.52
C SER A 181 0.63 -2.24 3.24
N MET A 182 1.28 -1.59 2.27
CA MET A 182 0.65 -1.24 0.99
C MET A 182 0.19 -2.49 0.22
N VAL A 183 1.04 -3.53 0.18
CA VAL A 183 0.67 -4.80 -0.47
C VAL A 183 -0.50 -5.46 0.27
N SER A 184 -0.48 -5.47 1.62
CA SER A 184 -1.57 -6.03 2.42
C SER A 184 -2.89 -5.28 2.21
N GLU A 185 -2.84 -3.95 2.13
CA GLU A 185 -4.00 -3.11 1.83
C GLU A 185 -4.53 -3.36 0.41
N ALA A 186 -3.62 -3.44 -0.58
CA ALA A 186 -3.99 -3.74 -1.96
C ALA A 186 -4.68 -5.13 -2.07
N VAL A 187 -4.12 -6.16 -1.42
CA VAL A 187 -4.74 -7.50 -1.40
C VAL A 187 -6.10 -7.47 -0.69
N ALA A 188 -6.20 -6.75 0.45
CA ALA A 188 -7.46 -6.63 1.19
C ALA A 188 -8.56 -5.88 0.41
N SER A 189 -8.20 -5.07 -0.59
CA SER A 189 -9.15 -4.36 -1.45
C SER A 189 -10.00 -5.28 -2.33
N GLY A 190 -9.60 -6.55 -2.50
CA GLY A 190 -10.26 -7.52 -3.38
C GLY A 190 -10.05 -7.26 -4.88
N LYS A 191 -9.14 -6.37 -5.25
CA LYS A 191 -8.81 -6.05 -6.65
C LYS A 191 -7.78 -7.02 -7.23
N HIS A 192 -7.61 -7.02 -8.54
CA HIS A 192 -6.49 -7.71 -9.17
C HIS A 192 -5.19 -6.99 -8.84
N VAL A 193 -4.31 -7.63 -8.08
CA VAL A 193 -3.08 -6.99 -7.58
C VAL A 193 -1.87 -7.50 -8.34
N VAL A 194 -1.09 -6.57 -8.87
CA VAL A 194 0.22 -6.83 -9.49
C VAL A 194 1.29 -6.19 -8.61
N VAL A 195 2.24 -7.00 -8.13
CA VAL A 195 3.33 -6.49 -7.32
C VAL A 195 4.56 -6.20 -8.17
N PHE A 196 4.96 -4.94 -8.21
CA PHE A 196 6.24 -4.52 -8.80
C PHE A 196 7.32 -4.61 -7.73
N GLU A 197 8.29 -5.52 -7.90
CA GLU A 197 9.36 -5.72 -6.91
C GLU A 197 10.56 -4.79 -7.19
N PRO A 198 10.82 -3.78 -6.35
CA PRO A 198 12.03 -2.96 -6.45
C PRO A 198 13.29 -3.79 -6.17
N ARG A 199 14.44 -3.34 -6.70
CA ARG A 199 15.71 -4.00 -6.41
C ARG A 199 16.00 -4.01 -4.91
N SER A 200 16.09 -5.19 -4.33
CA SER A 200 16.45 -5.39 -2.94
C SER A 200 17.97 -5.35 -2.75
N ARG A 201 18.42 -4.72 -1.66
CA ARG A 201 19.82 -4.74 -1.22
C ARG A 201 20.20 -6.05 -0.54
N THR A 202 19.22 -6.85 -0.10
CA THR A 202 19.42 -8.09 0.65
C THR A 202 18.63 -9.23 -0.01
N LYS A 203 19.24 -10.43 -0.03
CA LYS A 203 18.61 -11.62 -0.65
C LYS A 203 17.42 -12.15 0.15
N ASP A 204 17.48 -12.09 1.48
CA ASP A 204 16.39 -12.50 2.39
C ASP A 204 15.99 -11.34 3.32
N ASN A 205 14.73 -10.94 3.24
CA ASN A 205 14.15 -9.97 4.15
C ASN A 205 12.65 -10.27 4.33
N LYS A 206 12.02 -9.62 5.32
CA LYS A 206 10.62 -9.88 5.67
C LYS A 206 9.64 -9.59 4.53
N VAL A 207 9.93 -8.62 3.68
CA VAL A 207 9.11 -8.29 2.51
C VAL A 207 9.09 -9.45 1.53
N ARG A 208 10.27 -10.00 1.21
CA ARG A 208 10.38 -11.12 0.28
C ARG A 208 9.69 -12.38 0.82
N ARG A 209 9.79 -12.63 2.12
CA ARG A 209 9.04 -13.73 2.75
C ARG A 209 7.52 -13.53 2.62
N TYR A 210 7.06 -12.30 2.78
CA TYR A 210 5.65 -11.98 2.60
C TYR A 210 5.20 -12.18 1.16
N LEU A 211 5.94 -11.67 0.18
CA LEU A 211 5.62 -11.83 -1.24
C LEU A 211 5.64 -13.30 -1.69
N ASN A 212 6.52 -14.12 -1.11
CA ASN A 212 6.56 -15.55 -1.40
C ASN A 212 5.42 -16.34 -0.73
N PHE A 213 4.76 -15.75 0.25
CA PHE A 213 3.62 -16.35 0.94
C PHE A 213 2.30 -16.07 0.20
N LEU A 214 2.19 -14.93 -0.49
CA LEU A 214 1.03 -14.57 -1.32
C LEU A 214 0.93 -15.44 -2.58
#